data_d95275c4446866046cbd74e5da11830e
#
_entry.id   d95275c4446866046cbd74e5da11830e
#
_cell.length_a   1.000
_cell.length_b   1.000
_cell.length_c   1.000
_cell.angle_alpha   90.00
_cell.angle_beta   90.00
_cell.angle_gamma   90.00
#
_symmetry.space_group_name_H-M   'P 1'
#
loop_
_entity.id
_entity.type
_entity.pdbx_description
1 polymer ?
#
loop_
_entity_poly.entity_id
_entity_poly.type
_entity_poly.pdbx_seq_one_letter_code
_entity_poly.pdbx_strand_id
1 'polypeptide(L)'
;MLAQPSGVLRVSMPVDFGVTYLAPLMVEFAELYPGISFDLDLTSRRIDLVSERFDVALRIGESEDSQLIARPLACLTPYLFASPGYLKRSGEPAKPADLVHHECLTILKASEWTMHADKPANRRSMTVPVSGRFALNSVGMIRRLAVLDRGIVLMPQEVVADDLASGALLPVLPGWHGDAVPIYAITETRLLPAKVQRFIEFLQARLAS
;
A
#
# COMPACT_ATOMS: atom_id res chain seq x y z
N MET A 1 -33.58 -19.99 0.46
CA MET A 1 -32.22 -19.63 -0.03
C MET A 1 -32.12 -18.11 -0.08
N LEU A 2 -31.19 -17.51 0.64
CA LEU A 2 -30.89 -16.09 0.47
C LEU A 2 -30.32 -15.93 -0.94
N ALA A 3 -30.90 -15.03 -1.73
CA ALA A 3 -30.41 -14.74 -3.07
C ALA A 3 -28.92 -14.36 -3.02
N GLN A 4 -28.09 -15.03 -3.83
CA GLN A 4 -26.70 -14.67 -3.93
C GLN A 4 -26.58 -13.25 -4.52
N PRO A 5 -25.65 -12.42 -4.02
CA PRO A 5 -25.44 -11.10 -4.58
C PRO A 5 -25.03 -11.19 -6.05
N SER A 6 -25.56 -10.27 -6.86
CA SER A 6 -25.33 -10.23 -8.30
C SER A 6 -25.26 -8.79 -8.82
N GLY A 7 -24.84 -8.62 -10.06
CA GLY A 7 -24.72 -7.36 -10.76
C GLY A 7 -23.29 -6.83 -10.84
N VAL A 8 -23.13 -5.61 -11.33
CA VAL A 8 -21.81 -4.97 -11.50
C VAL A 8 -21.34 -4.36 -10.18
N LEU A 9 -20.15 -4.76 -9.72
CA LEU A 9 -19.44 -4.13 -8.61
C LEU A 9 -18.39 -3.15 -9.16
N ARG A 10 -18.59 -1.86 -8.88
CA ARG A 10 -17.73 -0.78 -9.36
C ARG A 10 -16.77 -0.32 -8.26
N VAL A 11 -15.47 -0.56 -8.47
CA VAL A 11 -14.43 -0.31 -7.46
C VAL A 11 -13.35 0.59 -8.04
N SER A 12 -13.03 1.65 -7.33
CA SER A 12 -11.83 2.46 -7.59
C SER A 12 -10.73 2.14 -6.60
N MET A 13 -9.49 2.01 -7.07
CA MET A 13 -8.33 1.68 -6.23
C MET A 13 -7.03 2.20 -6.85
N PRO A 14 -5.96 2.40 -6.04
CA PRO A 14 -4.62 2.66 -6.59
C PRO A 14 -4.11 1.46 -7.40
N VAL A 15 -3.41 1.75 -8.52
CA VAL A 15 -2.89 0.71 -9.43
C VAL A 15 -2.03 -0.31 -8.71
N ASP A 16 -1.03 0.15 -7.97
CA ASP A 16 -0.06 -0.74 -7.32
C ASP A 16 -0.72 -1.62 -6.23
N PHE A 17 -1.72 -1.09 -5.53
CA PHE A 17 -2.50 -1.86 -4.57
C PHE A 17 -3.35 -2.93 -5.28
N GLY A 18 -4.00 -2.55 -6.37
CA GLY A 18 -4.79 -3.47 -7.19
C GLY A 18 -3.96 -4.65 -7.71
N VAL A 19 -2.78 -4.35 -8.26
CA VAL A 19 -1.89 -5.37 -8.83
C VAL A 19 -1.27 -6.28 -7.75
N THR A 20 -0.80 -5.69 -6.65
CA THR A 20 -0.07 -6.44 -5.62
C THR A 20 -0.99 -7.27 -4.72
N TYR A 21 -2.09 -6.68 -4.26
CA TYR A 21 -2.94 -7.28 -3.23
C TYR A 21 -4.28 -7.78 -3.77
N LEU A 22 -4.92 -7.00 -4.64
CA LEU A 22 -6.30 -7.27 -5.03
C LEU A 22 -6.44 -8.31 -6.13
N ALA A 23 -5.54 -8.36 -7.10
CA ALA A 23 -5.68 -9.24 -8.25
C ALA A 23 -5.93 -10.72 -7.85
N PRO A 24 -5.15 -11.35 -6.95
CA PRO A 24 -5.43 -12.72 -6.51
C PRO A 24 -6.74 -12.83 -5.73
N LEU A 25 -7.08 -11.84 -4.90
CA LEU A 25 -8.33 -11.82 -4.13
C LEU A 25 -9.56 -11.64 -5.01
N MET A 26 -9.44 -10.91 -6.11
CA MET A 26 -10.52 -10.74 -7.07
C MET A 26 -10.88 -12.05 -7.76
N VAL A 27 -9.90 -12.89 -8.06
CA VAL A 27 -10.13 -14.24 -8.62
C VAL A 27 -10.94 -15.08 -7.63
N GLU A 28 -10.49 -15.15 -6.37
CA GLU A 28 -11.21 -15.88 -5.31
C GLU A 28 -12.62 -15.35 -5.10
N PHE A 29 -12.79 -14.04 -5.05
CA PHE A 29 -14.11 -13.42 -4.86
C PHE A 29 -15.05 -13.69 -6.03
N ALA A 30 -14.55 -13.67 -7.27
CA ALA A 30 -15.34 -13.99 -8.46
C ALA A 30 -15.83 -15.44 -8.46
N GLU A 31 -15.01 -16.38 -7.97
CA GLU A 31 -15.41 -17.79 -7.82
C GLU A 31 -16.50 -17.96 -6.74
N LEU A 32 -16.38 -17.22 -5.62
CA LEU A 32 -17.37 -17.26 -4.55
C LEU A 32 -18.72 -16.64 -4.94
N TYR A 33 -18.71 -15.64 -5.82
CA TYR A 33 -19.89 -14.88 -6.22
C TYR A 33 -20.01 -14.78 -7.75
N PRO A 34 -20.35 -15.88 -8.44
CA PRO A 34 -20.37 -15.94 -9.90
C PRO A 34 -21.41 -15.02 -10.57
N GLY A 35 -22.37 -14.50 -9.80
CA GLY A 35 -23.36 -13.52 -10.27
C GLY A 35 -22.84 -12.07 -10.28
N ILE A 36 -21.61 -11.82 -9.78
CA ILE A 36 -21.02 -10.48 -9.74
C ILE A 36 -20.06 -10.32 -10.92
N SER A 37 -20.18 -9.22 -11.65
CA SER A 37 -19.17 -8.72 -12.59
C SER A 37 -18.50 -7.48 -12.04
N PHE A 38 -17.31 -7.14 -12.54
CA PHE A 38 -16.46 -6.09 -11.98
C PHE A 38 -16.20 -4.99 -12.99
N ASP A 39 -16.28 -3.75 -12.52
CA ASP A 39 -15.88 -2.54 -13.23
C ASP A 39 -14.84 -1.85 -12.34
N LEU A 40 -13.56 -1.96 -12.72
CA LEU A 40 -12.43 -1.55 -11.89
C LEU A 40 -11.75 -0.33 -12.49
N ASP A 41 -11.66 0.74 -11.72
CA ASP A 41 -10.87 1.94 -12.04
C ASP A 41 -9.62 1.99 -11.18
N LEU A 42 -8.46 1.82 -11.80
CA LEU A 42 -7.17 1.82 -11.13
C LEU A 42 -6.56 3.22 -11.21
N THR A 43 -6.80 4.01 -10.17
CA THR A 43 -6.33 5.39 -10.08
C THR A 43 -6.00 5.77 -8.64
N SER A 44 -4.97 6.59 -8.45
CA SER A 44 -4.64 7.20 -7.16
C SER A 44 -5.24 8.60 -6.97
N ARG A 45 -5.93 9.16 -7.99
CA ARG A 45 -6.64 10.42 -7.83
C ARG A 45 -7.83 10.27 -6.89
N ARG A 46 -8.22 11.35 -6.23
CA ARG A 46 -9.51 11.40 -5.54
C ARG A 46 -10.63 11.32 -6.58
N ILE A 47 -11.59 10.46 -6.32
CA ILE A 47 -12.79 10.31 -7.13
C ILE A 47 -14.00 10.81 -6.33
N ASP A 48 -14.97 11.33 -7.03
CA ASP A 48 -16.31 11.57 -6.49
C ASP A 48 -17.14 10.29 -6.67
N LEU A 49 -17.35 9.55 -5.57
CA LEU A 49 -18.08 8.28 -5.58
C LEU A 49 -19.48 8.42 -6.18
N VAL A 50 -20.14 9.56 -5.92
CA VAL A 50 -21.52 9.81 -6.36
C VAL A 50 -21.56 10.11 -7.85
N SER A 51 -20.83 11.14 -8.28
CA SER A 51 -20.89 11.61 -9.66
C SER A 51 -20.26 10.61 -10.64
N GLU A 52 -19.25 9.86 -10.20
CA GLU A 52 -18.57 8.84 -11.01
C GLU A 52 -19.17 7.45 -10.85
N ARG A 53 -20.20 7.29 -10.01
CA ARG A 53 -21.00 6.05 -9.84
C ARG A 53 -20.18 4.84 -9.37
N PHE A 54 -19.23 5.02 -8.48
CA PHE A 54 -18.54 3.92 -7.82
C PHE A 54 -19.33 3.39 -6.62
N ASP A 55 -19.33 2.08 -6.43
CA ASP A 55 -19.92 1.44 -5.24
C ASP A 55 -18.99 1.58 -4.02
N VAL A 56 -17.67 1.49 -4.25
CA VAL A 56 -16.64 1.57 -3.20
C VAL A 56 -15.33 2.08 -3.78
N ALA A 57 -14.60 2.86 -2.99
CA ALA A 57 -13.23 3.23 -3.28
C ALA A 57 -12.29 2.63 -2.22
N LEU A 58 -11.24 1.95 -2.65
CA LEU A 58 -10.16 1.50 -1.78
C LEU A 58 -9.08 2.59 -1.75
N ARG A 59 -8.65 2.98 -0.56
CA ARG A 59 -7.68 4.06 -0.38
C ARG A 59 -6.65 3.69 0.68
N ILE A 60 -5.41 4.13 0.45
CA ILE A 60 -4.27 3.93 1.32
C ILE A 60 -3.95 5.26 2.00
N GLY A 61 -3.70 5.23 3.31
CA GLY A 61 -3.49 6.41 4.13
C GLY A 61 -4.78 6.97 4.71
N GLU A 62 -4.69 8.08 5.44
CA GLU A 62 -5.83 8.70 6.09
C GLU A 62 -6.78 9.33 5.08
N SER A 63 -8.09 9.18 5.32
CA SER A 63 -9.14 9.86 4.57
C SER A 63 -9.49 11.16 5.26
N GLU A 64 -9.33 12.27 4.56
CA GLU A 64 -9.68 13.60 5.07
C GLU A 64 -11.14 14.00 4.82
N ASP A 65 -11.91 13.17 4.10
CA ASP A 65 -13.30 13.50 3.78
C ASP A 65 -14.26 12.99 4.86
N SER A 66 -14.76 13.92 5.66
CA SER A 66 -15.67 13.65 6.78
C SER A 66 -17.09 13.26 6.35
N GLN A 67 -17.46 13.40 5.08
CA GLN A 67 -18.80 13.07 4.58
C GLN A 67 -18.92 11.60 4.13
N LEU A 68 -17.81 10.97 3.85
CA LEU A 68 -17.77 9.57 3.40
C LEU A 68 -17.58 8.61 4.58
N ILE A 69 -18.02 7.38 4.38
CA ILE A 69 -17.88 6.32 5.39
C ILE A 69 -16.62 5.52 5.09
N ALA A 70 -15.60 5.68 5.92
CA ALA A 70 -14.36 4.92 5.84
C ALA A 70 -14.43 3.68 6.75
N ARG A 71 -14.22 2.50 6.18
CA ARG A 71 -14.14 1.23 6.91
C ARG A 71 -12.74 0.69 6.82
N PRO A 72 -12.05 0.46 7.96
CA PRO A 72 -10.71 -0.08 7.94
C PRO A 72 -10.72 -1.52 7.38
N LEU A 73 -9.77 -1.82 6.51
CA LEU A 73 -9.56 -3.15 5.94
C LEU A 73 -8.32 -3.81 6.54
N ALA A 74 -7.20 -3.09 6.58
CA ALA A 74 -5.91 -3.57 7.06
C ALA A 74 -4.96 -2.40 7.34
N CYS A 75 -3.79 -2.72 7.88
CA CYS A 75 -2.64 -1.83 7.95
C CYS A 75 -1.44 -2.48 7.28
N LEU A 76 -0.72 -1.73 6.45
CA LEU A 76 0.53 -2.15 5.85
C LEU A 76 1.70 -1.59 6.66
N THR A 77 2.68 -2.42 6.99
CA THR A 77 3.90 -1.97 7.66
C THR A 77 5.02 -1.88 6.62
N PRO A 78 5.55 -0.67 6.33
CA PRO A 78 6.63 -0.52 5.38
C PRO A 78 7.99 -0.75 6.04
N TYR A 79 8.91 -1.36 5.28
CA TYR A 79 10.30 -1.62 5.62
C TYR A 79 11.24 -0.99 4.59
N LEU A 80 12.53 -0.93 4.93
CA LEU A 80 13.54 -0.32 4.07
C LEU A 80 14.21 -1.37 3.19
N PHE A 81 14.36 -1.05 1.90
CA PHE A 81 15.02 -1.90 0.92
C PHE A 81 15.91 -1.08 -0.01
N ALA A 82 16.98 -1.69 -0.48
CA ALA A 82 17.85 -1.15 -1.53
C ALA A 82 18.50 -2.28 -2.33
N SER A 83 18.94 -1.99 -3.54
CA SER A 83 19.67 -2.95 -4.37
C SER A 83 21.11 -3.17 -3.86
N PRO A 84 21.68 -4.38 -4.10
CA PRO A 84 23.09 -4.63 -3.81
C PRO A 84 24.04 -3.63 -4.47
N GLY A 85 23.75 -3.21 -5.70
CA GLY A 85 24.55 -2.25 -6.45
C GLY A 85 24.56 -0.87 -5.80
N TYR A 86 23.41 -0.39 -5.33
CA TYR A 86 23.35 0.85 -4.57
C TYR A 86 24.15 0.77 -3.27
N LEU A 87 23.96 -0.27 -2.47
CA LEU A 87 24.62 -0.44 -1.18
C LEU A 87 26.15 -0.56 -1.33
N LYS A 88 26.62 -1.24 -2.37
CA LYS A 88 28.05 -1.34 -2.67
C LYS A 88 28.69 0.04 -2.99
N ARG A 89 27.96 0.89 -3.70
CA ARG A 89 28.44 2.21 -4.10
C ARG A 89 28.33 3.26 -2.99
N SER A 90 27.23 3.25 -2.25
CA SER A 90 26.88 4.33 -1.31
C SER A 90 27.04 3.94 0.15
N GLY A 91 27.42 2.68 0.43
CA GLY A 91 27.47 2.13 1.77
C GLY A 91 26.08 1.71 2.29
N GLU A 92 26.08 0.97 3.38
CA GLU A 92 24.86 0.53 4.08
C GLU A 92 24.66 1.40 5.33
N PRO A 93 23.48 2.00 5.54
CA PRO A 93 23.20 2.75 6.75
C PRO A 93 23.19 1.80 7.96
N ALA A 94 23.86 2.20 9.05
CA ALA A 94 23.93 1.42 10.28
C ALA A 94 22.77 1.76 11.25
N LYS A 95 22.19 2.94 11.13
CA LYS A 95 21.10 3.45 11.97
C LYS A 95 20.19 4.39 11.13
N PRO A 96 18.93 4.62 11.54
CA PRO A 96 18.00 5.48 10.79
C PRO A 96 18.55 6.88 10.51
N ALA A 97 19.31 7.47 11.44
CA ALA A 97 19.89 8.79 11.25
C ALA A 97 20.84 8.88 10.03
N ASP A 98 21.41 7.77 9.58
CA ASP A 98 22.32 7.75 8.43
C ASP A 98 21.59 7.95 7.09
N LEU A 99 20.24 7.77 7.07
CA LEU A 99 19.42 7.98 5.87
C LEU A 99 19.54 9.40 5.30
N VAL A 100 19.91 10.39 6.11
CA VAL A 100 20.14 11.75 5.68
C VAL A 100 21.27 11.86 4.62
N HIS A 101 22.17 10.88 4.61
CA HIS A 101 23.29 10.81 3.65
C HIS A 101 23.02 9.91 2.44
N HIS A 102 21.81 9.37 2.34
CA HIS A 102 21.42 8.46 1.26
C HIS A 102 20.39 9.09 0.32
N GLU A 103 20.38 8.60 -0.93
CA GLU A 103 19.31 8.85 -1.87
C GLU A 103 18.08 8.05 -1.42
N CYS A 104 17.03 8.75 -1.00
CA CYS A 104 15.78 8.15 -0.59
C CYS A 104 14.70 8.38 -1.66
N LEU A 105 14.10 7.30 -2.12
CA LEU A 105 13.05 7.35 -3.14
C LEU A 105 11.70 7.53 -2.43
N THR A 106 11.21 8.76 -2.40
CA THR A 106 10.03 9.12 -1.62
C THR A 106 8.79 9.21 -2.48
N ILE A 107 7.65 8.80 -1.91
CA ILE A 107 6.34 9.00 -2.51
C ILE A 107 5.78 10.38 -2.13
N LEU A 108 5.12 11.04 -3.10
CA LEU A 108 4.41 12.31 -2.88
C LEU A 108 5.28 13.40 -2.23
N LYS A 109 6.59 13.41 -2.50
CA LYS A 109 7.54 14.38 -1.95
C LYS A 109 7.65 14.36 -0.41
N ALA A 110 7.47 13.20 0.20
CA ALA A 110 7.73 13.06 1.62
C ALA A 110 9.18 13.53 1.93
N SER A 111 9.31 14.42 2.91
CA SER A 111 10.59 15.02 3.32
C SER A 111 11.18 14.39 4.56
N GLU A 112 10.44 13.49 5.19
CA GLU A 112 10.85 12.78 6.40
C GLU A 112 10.21 11.41 6.48
N TRP A 113 10.88 10.48 7.14
CA TRP A 113 10.34 9.19 7.51
C TRP A 113 10.42 9.01 9.03
N THR A 114 9.33 8.57 9.64
CA THR A 114 9.33 8.16 11.04
C THR A 114 9.62 6.66 11.11
N MET A 115 10.72 6.31 11.76
CA MET A 115 11.19 4.94 11.90
C MET A 115 10.96 4.45 13.32
N HIS A 116 10.46 3.24 13.46
CA HIS A 116 10.16 2.57 14.72
C HIS A 116 11.00 1.32 14.87
N ALA A 117 11.56 1.10 16.07
CA ALA A 117 12.29 -0.13 16.35
C ALA A 117 11.34 -1.30 16.62
N ASP A 118 11.60 -2.45 15.99
CA ASP A 118 10.77 -3.66 16.13
C ASP A 118 10.80 -4.28 17.53
N LYS A 119 11.83 -4.01 18.33
CA LYS A 119 12.00 -4.64 19.65
C LYS A 119 11.13 -3.97 20.72
N PRO A 120 10.19 -4.71 21.37
CA PRO A 120 9.30 -4.16 22.41
C PRO A 120 10.01 -3.51 23.59
N ALA A 121 11.19 -4.04 23.97
CA ALA A 121 12.01 -3.54 25.08
C ALA A 121 12.65 -2.17 24.77
N ASN A 122 12.65 -1.72 23.52
CA ASN A 122 13.31 -0.51 23.07
C ASN A 122 12.39 0.22 22.08
N ARG A 123 11.22 0.63 22.52
CA ARG A 123 10.27 1.44 21.72
C ARG A 123 10.90 2.80 21.39
N ARG A 124 11.88 2.79 20.50
CA ARG A 124 12.47 4.01 19.96
C ARG A 124 11.77 4.35 18.64
N SER A 125 11.28 5.55 18.59
CA SER A 125 10.79 6.19 17.38
C SER A 125 11.72 7.34 17.03
N MET A 126 12.03 7.50 15.76
CA MET A 126 12.90 8.55 15.27
C MET A 126 12.39 9.05 13.92
N THR A 127 12.12 10.34 13.85
CA THR A 127 11.83 11.01 12.57
C THR A 127 13.13 11.48 11.95
N VAL A 128 13.38 11.07 10.71
CA VAL A 128 14.61 11.34 9.98
C VAL A 128 14.28 12.11 8.71
N PRO A 129 14.94 13.26 8.46
CA PRO A 129 14.82 13.93 7.18
C PRO A 129 15.37 13.04 6.07
N VAL A 130 14.63 12.94 4.97
CA VAL A 130 14.98 12.16 3.80
C VAL A 130 14.88 13.04 2.55
N SER A 131 15.75 12.78 1.60
CA SER A 131 15.77 13.48 0.32
C SER A 131 16.27 12.58 -0.79
N GLY A 132 15.95 12.93 -2.02
CA GLY A 132 16.44 12.22 -3.19
C GLY A 132 16.07 12.97 -4.46
N ARG A 133 16.69 12.56 -5.56
CA ARG A 133 16.53 13.22 -6.87
C ARG A 133 15.19 12.92 -7.55
N PHE A 134 14.46 11.92 -7.04
CA PHE A 134 13.21 11.46 -7.64
C PHE A 134 12.05 11.70 -6.69
N ALA A 135 11.03 12.45 -7.13
CA ALA A 135 9.78 12.65 -6.45
C ALA A 135 8.66 12.08 -7.33
N LEU A 136 7.98 11.05 -6.85
CA LEU A 136 7.06 10.23 -7.61
C LEU A 136 5.76 9.99 -6.84
N ASN A 137 4.73 9.59 -7.57
CA ASN A 137 3.44 9.18 -7.00
C ASN A 137 3.05 7.73 -7.36
N SER A 138 3.98 6.96 -7.92
CA SER A 138 3.78 5.55 -8.29
C SER A 138 4.74 4.67 -7.50
N VAL A 139 4.19 3.76 -6.72
CA VAL A 139 4.94 2.78 -5.92
C VAL A 139 5.71 1.82 -6.84
N GLY A 140 5.10 1.38 -7.93
CA GLY A 140 5.75 0.50 -8.91
C GLY A 140 6.97 1.14 -9.58
N MET A 141 6.89 2.45 -9.90
CA MET A 141 8.03 3.18 -10.46
C MET A 141 9.15 3.37 -9.42
N ILE A 142 8.81 3.70 -8.17
CA ILE A 142 9.77 3.81 -7.07
C ILE A 142 10.49 2.47 -6.86
N ARG A 143 9.75 1.36 -6.78
CA ARG A 143 10.31 0.00 -6.71
C ARG A 143 11.31 -0.26 -7.84
N ARG A 144 10.91 0.06 -9.07
CA ARG A 144 11.77 -0.15 -10.24
C ARG A 144 13.06 0.67 -10.17
N LEU A 145 13.01 1.92 -9.73
CA LEU A 145 14.19 2.76 -9.53
C LEU A 145 15.12 2.20 -8.45
N ALA A 146 14.57 1.63 -7.37
CA ALA A 146 15.38 0.99 -6.34
C ALA A 146 16.15 -0.23 -6.89
N VAL A 147 15.50 -1.09 -7.67
CA VAL A 147 16.12 -2.24 -8.37
C VAL A 147 17.21 -1.78 -9.34
N LEU A 148 17.07 -0.58 -9.91
CA LEU A 148 18.06 0.05 -10.81
C LEU A 148 19.11 0.90 -10.06
N ASP A 149 19.41 0.60 -8.83
CA ASP A 149 20.46 1.20 -8.00
C ASP A 149 20.26 2.70 -7.72
N ARG A 150 19.02 3.20 -7.63
CA ARG A 150 18.77 4.64 -7.50
C ARG A 150 18.54 5.13 -6.09
N GLY A 151 18.45 4.25 -5.10
CA GLY A 151 18.29 4.67 -3.72
C GLY A 151 17.62 3.65 -2.82
N ILE A 152 17.30 4.10 -1.61
CA ILE A 152 16.60 3.35 -0.58
C ILE A 152 15.11 3.66 -0.69
N VAL A 153 14.27 2.63 -0.55
CA VAL A 153 12.82 2.74 -0.54
C VAL A 153 12.26 2.32 0.82
N LEU A 154 11.12 2.91 1.18
CA LEU A 154 10.32 2.51 2.34
C LEU A 154 8.96 2.03 1.82
N MET A 155 8.73 0.71 1.86
CA MET A 155 7.50 0.11 1.33
C MET A 155 7.21 -1.25 1.96
N PRO A 156 5.94 -1.73 1.90
CA PRO A 156 5.59 -3.05 2.41
C PRO A 156 6.36 -4.16 1.71
N GLN A 157 6.71 -5.21 2.45
CA GLN A 157 7.49 -6.34 1.95
C GLN A 157 6.82 -7.07 0.79
N GLU A 158 5.49 -7.12 0.78
CA GLU A 158 4.69 -7.76 -0.26
C GLU A 158 4.92 -7.11 -1.64
N VAL A 159 5.14 -5.80 -1.66
CA VAL A 159 5.40 -5.05 -2.90
C VAL A 159 6.72 -5.46 -3.55
N VAL A 160 7.69 -5.86 -2.76
CA VAL A 160 9.06 -6.21 -3.20
C VAL A 160 9.38 -7.72 -3.06
N ALA A 161 8.38 -8.55 -2.85
CA ALA A 161 8.56 -9.98 -2.56
C ALA A 161 9.42 -10.69 -3.63
N ASP A 162 9.14 -10.47 -4.91
CA ASP A 162 9.89 -11.07 -6.01
C ASP A 162 11.35 -10.54 -6.08
N ASP A 163 11.54 -9.25 -5.77
CA ASP A 163 12.88 -8.65 -5.78
C ASP A 163 13.74 -9.17 -4.62
N LEU A 164 13.10 -9.43 -3.46
CA LEU A 164 13.78 -10.06 -2.33
C LEU A 164 14.13 -11.52 -2.64
N ALA A 165 13.20 -12.26 -3.22
CA ALA A 165 13.43 -13.65 -3.60
C ALA A 165 14.55 -13.82 -4.64
N SER A 166 14.66 -12.89 -5.58
CA SER A 166 15.71 -12.87 -6.60
C SER A 166 17.03 -12.23 -6.15
N GLY A 167 17.07 -11.57 -4.99
CA GLY A 167 18.21 -10.81 -4.53
C GLY A 167 18.42 -9.46 -5.24
N ALA A 168 17.44 -9.01 -6.03
CA ALA A 168 17.49 -7.68 -6.67
C ALA A 168 17.35 -6.54 -5.66
N LEU A 169 16.67 -6.78 -4.55
CA LEU A 169 16.63 -5.91 -3.38
C LEU A 169 17.02 -6.68 -2.12
N LEU A 170 17.61 -5.96 -1.17
CA LEU A 170 18.00 -6.47 0.15
C LEU A 170 17.34 -5.60 1.23
N PRO A 171 17.01 -6.19 2.41
CA PRO A 171 16.58 -5.41 3.56
C PRO A 171 17.69 -4.45 4.01
N VAL A 172 17.28 -3.24 4.37
CA VAL A 172 18.13 -2.19 4.93
C VAL A 172 17.63 -1.87 6.33
N LEU A 173 18.53 -1.68 7.31
CA LEU A 173 18.19 -1.45 8.70
C LEU A 173 17.19 -2.49 9.24
N PRO A 174 17.51 -3.79 9.21
CA PRO A 174 16.64 -4.81 9.76
C PRO A 174 16.39 -4.53 11.24
N GLY A 175 15.13 -4.66 11.68
CA GLY A 175 14.70 -4.27 13.01
C GLY A 175 14.12 -2.85 13.10
N TRP A 176 13.94 -2.18 11.96
CA TRP A 176 13.27 -0.90 11.85
C TRP A 176 12.18 -0.94 10.78
N HIS A 177 11.05 -0.30 11.06
CA HIS A 177 9.94 -0.13 10.11
C HIS A 177 9.44 1.31 10.12
N GLY A 178 8.72 1.71 9.07
CA GLY A 178 8.04 3.00 9.00
C GLY A 178 6.69 3.00 9.71
N ASP A 179 5.98 4.13 9.63
CA ASP A 179 4.61 4.24 10.12
C ASP A 179 3.70 3.24 9.41
N ALA A 180 2.85 2.58 10.19
CA ALA A 180 1.81 1.72 9.64
C ALA A 180 0.84 2.54 8.77
N VAL A 181 0.56 2.06 7.57
CA VAL A 181 -0.29 2.75 6.60
C VAL A 181 -1.63 2.03 6.53
N PRO A 182 -2.72 2.66 6.99
CA PRO A 182 -4.03 2.05 6.98
C PRO A 182 -4.60 1.98 5.55
N ILE A 183 -5.41 0.94 5.30
CA ILE A 183 -6.19 0.77 4.09
C ILE A 183 -7.66 0.86 4.45
N TYR A 184 -8.42 1.63 3.70
CA TYR A 184 -9.86 1.83 3.90
C TYR A 184 -10.67 1.46 2.65
N ALA A 185 -11.85 0.88 2.92
CA ALA A 185 -12.96 0.86 1.98
C ALA A 185 -13.85 2.08 2.26
N ILE A 186 -13.98 2.95 1.28
CA ILE A 186 -14.74 4.20 1.38
C ILE A 186 -16.03 4.06 0.59
N THR A 187 -17.15 4.38 1.23
CA THR A 187 -18.48 4.36 0.62
C THR A 187 -19.25 5.63 0.96
N GLU A 188 -20.23 5.97 0.13
CA GLU A 188 -21.09 7.14 0.34
C GLU A 188 -22.05 6.93 1.53
N THR A 189 -22.55 5.72 1.71
CA THR A 189 -23.60 5.42 2.70
C THR A 189 -23.22 4.25 3.61
N ARG A 190 -23.85 4.21 4.76
CA ARG A 190 -23.74 3.09 5.71
C ARG A 190 -24.54 1.88 5.28
N LEU A 191 -25.65 2.09 4.56
CA LEU A 191 -26.48 1.01 4.03
C LEU A 191 -25.90 0.55 2.70
N LEU A 192 -25.28 -0.62 2.71
CA LEU A 192 -24.57 -1.15 1.55
C LEU A 192 -25.45 -2.17 0.81
N PRO A 193 -25.48 -2.14 -0.53
CA PRO A 193 -25.97 -3.26 -1.32
C PRO A 193 -25.24 -4.55 -0.95
N ALA A 194 -25.93 -5.68 -1.03
CA ALA A 194 -25.36 -6.98 -0.61
C ALA A 194 -24.01 -7.29 -1.29
N LYS A 195 -23.85 -6.98 -2.59
CA LYS A 195 -22.59 -7.16 -3.33
C LYS A 195 -21.41 -6.39 -2.72
N VAL A 196 -21.66 -5.15 -2.29
CA VAL A 196 -20.63 -4.27 -1.70
C VAL A 196 -20.28 -4.73 -0.29
N GLN A 197 -21.29 -5.06 0.50
CA GLN A 197 -21.10 -5.58 1.85
C GLN A 197 -20.24 -6.86 1.83
N ARG A 198 -20.57 -7.83 0.97
CA ARG A 198 -19.82 -9.09 0.85
C ARG A 198 -18.39 -8.85 0.39
N PHE A 199 -18.18 -7.91 -0.51
CA PHE A 199 -16.84 -7.55 -0.96
C PHE A 199 -15.99 -6.97 0.17
N ILE A 200 -16.51 -6.02 0.95
CA ILE A 200 -15.81 -5.43 2.09
C ILE A 200 -15.51 -6.48 3.16
N GLU A 201 -16.50 -7.29 3.55
CA GLU A 201 -16.32 -8.38 4.52
C GLU A 201 -15.24 -9.38 4.06
N PHE A 202 -15.24 -9.74 2.78
CA PHE A 202 -14.23 -10.61 2.18
C PHE A 202 -12.84 -10.01 2.27
N LEU A 203 -12.68 -8.73 1.88
CA LEU A 203 -11.38 -8.04 1.96
C LEU A 203 -10.88 -7.93 3.40
N GLN A 204 -11.76 -7.60 4.36
CA GLN A 204 -11.39 -7.55 5.78
C GLN A 204 -10.87 -8.90 6.28
N ALA A 205 -11.50 -10.00 5.88
CA ALA A 205 -11.08 -11.34 6.27
C ALA A 205 -9.74 -11.77 5.65
N ARG A 206 -9.44 -11.33 4.43
CA ARG A 206 -8.24 -11.74 3.69
C ARG A 206 -7.04 -10.83 3.88
N LEU A 207 -7.25 -9.53 4.10
CA LEU A 207 -6.16 -8.57 4.28
C LEU A 207 -5.73 -8.43 5.76
N ALA A 208 -6.52 -8.91 6.71
CA ALA A 208 -6.18 -8.89 8.15
C ALA A 208 -5.28 -10.05 8.60
N SER A 209 -4.90 -10.95 7.70
CA SER A 209 -4.08 -12.14 7.97
C SER A 209 -2.60 -11.92 7.75
#